data_03c8f4cd8b98a9b544755c4fe36d4af6
#
_entry.id   03c8f4cd8b98a9b544755c4fe36d4af6
#
_cell.length_a   1.000
_cell.length_b   1.000
_cell.length_c   1.000
_cell.angle_alpha   90.00
_cell.angle_beta   90.00
_cell.angle_gamma   90.00
#
_symmetry.space_group_name_H-M   'P 1'
#
loop_
_entity.id
_entity.type
_entity.pdbx_description
1 polymer ?
#
loop_
_entity_poly.entity_id
_entity_poly.type
_entity_poly.pdbx_seq_one_letter_code
_entity_poly.pdbx_strand_id
1 'polypeptide(L)'
;MRLFVAVYPRPESVDHLAARVTRLRVAAAAAAGVNVRLAEPADLHVTLAFLGDVEAARLVEVESALGLAVESFRDDRNAAPRLNLGGGGRFGQGRSTVLWVDLRGEVEALHALARLIRSRLRHAGLPYDERSFRPHLTIARPGDRMDLADIEADRADLDDYQGPEWPAAELLLMRSHLDSRPSRYERLAAWPL
;
A
#
# COMPACT_ATOMS: atom_id res chain seq x y z
N MET A 1 -4.12 19.26 0.67
CA MET A 1 -3.33 18.18 1.32
C MET A 1 -3.46 16.93 0.48
N ARG A 2 -2.35 16.25 0.18
CA ARG A 2 -2.42 14.99 -0.57
C ARG A 2 -2.65 13.82 0.37
N LEU A 3 -3.81 13.15 0.24
CA LEU A 3 -4.28 12.13 1.17
C LEU A 3 -4.40 10.76 0.52
N PHE A 4 -4.19 9.72 1.32
CA PHE A 4 -4.50 8.33 0.98
C PHE A 4 -4.91 7.54 2.22
N VAL A 5 -5.56 6.41 2.00
CA VAL A 5 -6.05 5.51 3.05
C VAL A 5 -5.33 4.16 2.90
N ALA A 6 -4.80 3.64 3.98
CA ALA A 6 -3.97 2.44 3.95
C ALA A 6 -4.11 1.55 5.18
N VAL A 7 -3.68 0.30 5.06
CA VAL A 7 -3.35 -0.60 6.16
C VAL A 7 -1.85 -0.90 6.13
N TYR A 8 -1.26 -1.08 7.30
CA TYR A 8 0.17 -1.34 7.46
C TYR A 8 0.40 -2.74 8.01
N PRO A 9 1.33 -3.51 7.41
CA PRO A 9 1.78 -4.77 8.01
C PRO A 9 2.41 -4.55 9.37
N ARG A 10 2.41 -5.59 10.21
CA ARG A 10 3.15 -5.58 11.47
C ARG A 10 4.67 -5.51 11.22
N PRO A 11 5.46 -4.97 12.18
CA PRO A 11 6.92 -4.90 12.05
C PRO A 11 7.56 -6.23 11.67
N GLU A 12 7.12 -7.34 12.24
CA GLU A 12 7.68 -8.68 11.95
C GLU A 12 7.47 -9.08 10.48
N SER A 13 6.33 -8.71 9.89
CA SER A 13 6.03 -8.96 8.46
C SER A 13 6.87 -8.05 7.56
N VAL A 14 7.10 -6.80 7.99
CA VAL A 14 7.97 -5.83 7.32
C VAL A 14 9.41 -6.33 7.31
N ASP A 15 9.95 -6.74 8.47
CA ASP A 15 11.32 -7.25 8.61
C ASP A 15 11.53 -8.52 7.78
N HIS A 16 10.56 -9.42 7.78
CA HIS A 16 10.61 -10.64 6.98
C HIS A 16 10.65 -10.34 5.47
N LEU A 17 9.83 -9.38 5.00
CA LEU A 17 9.86 -8.93 3.62
C LEU A 17 11.19 -8.20 3.30
N ALA A 18 11.67 -7.33 4.16
CA ALA A 18 12.91 -6.60 3.97
C ALA A 18 14.10 -7.57 3.77
N ALA A 19 14.18 -8.64 4.58
CA ALA A 19 15.19 -9.70 4.42
C ALA A 19 15.06 -10.42 3.06
N ARG A 20 13.86 -10.58 2.51
CA ARG A 20 13.66 -11.13 1.16
C ARG A 20 14.12 -10.15 0.08
N VAL A 21 13.76 -8.87 0.22
CA VAL A 21 14.11 -7.80 -0.75
C VAL A 21 15.62 -7.64 -0.89
N THR A 22 16.41 -7.80 0.18
CA THR A 22 17.89 -7.71 0.10
C THR A 22 18.51 -8.73 -0.86
N ARG A 23 17.81 -9.79 -1.21
CA ARG A 23 18.27 -10.86 -2.13
C ARG A 23 17.87 -10.61 -3.58
N LEU A 24 17.09 -9.57 -3.85
CA LEU A 24 16.62 -9.23 -5.19
C LEU A 24 17.65 -8.38 -5.94
N ARG A 25 17.58 -8.40 -7.28
CA ARG A 25 18.45 -7.62 -8.17
C ARG A 25 18.24 -6.12 -8.00
N VAL A 26 17.00 -5.68 -7.70
CA VAL A 26 16.70 -4.26 -7.39
C VAL A 26 17.52 -3.75 -6.20
N ALA A 27 17.72 -4.58 -5.16
CA ALA A 27 18.53 -4.21 -4.01
C ALA A 27 20.03 -4.19 -4.36
N ALA A 28 20.51 -5.18 -5.12
CA ALA A 28 21.90 -5.21 -5.60
C ALA A 28 22.20 -3.99 -6.49
N ALA A 29 21.30 -3.63 -7.40
CA ALA A 29 21.41 -2.45 -8.24
C ALA A 29 21.47 -1.15 -7.42
N ALA A 30 20.59 -1.00 -6.43
CA ALA A 30 20.61 0.16 -5.53
C ALA A 30 21.94 0.25 -4.75
N ALA A 31 22.44 -0.88 -4.22
CA ALA A 31 23.71 -0.95 -3.52
C ALA A 31 24.92 -0.61 -4.43
N ALA A 32 24.82 -0.93 -5.74
CA ALA A 32 25.80 -0.56 -6.76
C ALA A 32 25.69 0.90 -7.25
N GLY A 33 24.80 1.71 -6.64
CA GLY A 33 24.64 3.14 -6.97
C GLY A 33 23.72 3.40 -8.17
N VAL A 34 23.02 2.38 -8.67
CA VAL A 34 21.96 2.58 -9.67
C VAL A 34 20.80 3.32 -8.98
N ASN A 35 20.24 4.32 -9.65
CA ASN A 35 19.14 5.15 -9.10
C ASN A 35 17.82 4.36 -9.06
N VAL A 36 17.80 3.26 -8.33
CA VAL A 36 16.61 2.49 -7.98
C VAL A 36 16.08 3.00 -6.65
N ARG A 37 14.78 3.31 -6.60
CA ARG A 37 14.15 3.74 -5.37
C ARG A 37 13.50 2.54 -4.67
N LEU A 38 14.17 2.03 -3.64
CA LEU A 38 13.58 1.05 -2.73
C LEU A 38 12.59 1.75 -1.78
N ALA A 39 11.53 1.06 -1.41
CA ALA A 39 10.63 1.53 -0.36
C ALA A 39 11.32 1.35 1.01
N GLU A 40 11.27 2.40 1.83
CA GLU A 40 11.74 2.30 3.20
C GLU A 40 10.81 1.39 4.02
N PRO A 41 11.32 0.57 4.95
CA PRO A 41 10.49 -0.31 5.77
C PRO A 41 9.31 0.39 6.45
N ALA A 42 9.52 1.59 6.97
CA ALA A 42 8.48 2.39 7.62
C ALA A 42 7.37 2.88 6.66
N ASP A 43 7.64 2.89 5.36
CA ASP A 43 6.71 3.35 4.33
C ASP A 43 5.96 2.18 3.63
N LEU A 44 6.24 0.95 4.03
CA LEU A 44 5.60 -0.24 3.46
C LEU A 44 4.14 -0.35 3.90
N HIS A 45 3.22 -0.16 2.97
CA HIS A 45 1.78 -0.15 3.24
C HIS A 45 0.98 -0.69 2.06
N VAL A 46 -0.27 -1.04 2.32
CA VAL A 46 -1.27 -1.40 1.31
C VAL A 46 -2.27 -0.25 1.19
N THR A 47 -2.24 0.47 0.08
CA THR A 47 -3.18 1.56 -0.18
C THR A 47 -4.55 1.02 -0.58
N LEU A 48 -5.62 1.42 0.13
CA LEU A 48 -7.00 1.09 -0.20
C LEU A 48 -7.68 2.14 -1.08
N ALA A 49 -7.34 3.42 -0.87
CA ALA A 49 -7.83 4.52 -1.69
C ALA A 49 -6.84 5.69 -1.72
N PHE A 50 -6.62 6.26 -2.90
CA PHE A 50 -5.97 7.56 -3.05
C PHE A 50 -7.06 8.62 -3.20
N LEU A 51 -7.01 9.64 -2.34
CA LEU A 51 -7.91 10.78 -2.43
C LEU A 51 -7.30 11.90 -3.30
N GLY A 52 -5.96 11.93 -3.41
CA GLY A 52 -5.28 13.04 -4.07
C GLY A 52 -5.33 14.32 -3.25
N ASP A 53 -5.40 15.46 -3.90
CA ASP A 53 -5.41 16.75 -3.21
C ASP A 53 -6.80 17.07 -2.66
N VAL A 54 -6.87 17.23 -1.34
CA VAL A 54 -8.08 17.59 -0.59
C VAL A 54 -7.83 18.91 0.14
N GLU A 55 -8.79 19.81 0.12
CA GLU A 55 -8.74 21.06 0.87
C GLU A 55 -8.71 20.77 2.38
N ALA A 56 -7.91 21.53 3.14
CA ALA A 56 -7.77 21.32 4.58
C ALA A 56 -9.10 21.43 5.34
N ALA A 57 -9.98 22.33 4.90
CA ALA A 57 -11.30 22.52 5.48
C ALA A 57 -12.22 21.28 5.36
N ARG A 58 -11.94 20.39 4.41
CA ARG A 58 -12.74 19.16 4.18
C ARG A 58 -12.20 17.93 4.93
N LEU A 59 -11.14 18.07 5.73
CA LEU A 59 -10.55 16.93 6.46
C LEU A 59 -11.58 16.22 7.36
N VAL A 60 -12.41 16.98 8.07
CA VAL A 60 -13.47 16.43 8.95
C VAL A 60 -14.50 15.60 8.16
N GLU A 61 -14.82 16.03 6.93
CA GLU A 61 -15.71 15.25 6.05
C GLU A 61 -15.06 13.92 5.62
N VAL A 62 -13.75 13.93 5.33
CA VAL A 62 -12.99 12.72 5.01
C VAL A 62 -12.99 11.76 6.20
N GLU A 63 -12.67 12.25 7.39
CA GLU A 63 -12.65 11.44 8.61
C GLU A 63 -14.02 10.84 8.92
N SER A 64 -15.09 11.62 8.79
CA SER A 64 -16.47 11.13 8.96
C SER A 64 -16.82 10.03 7.95
N ALA A 65 -16.50 10.22 6.67
CA ALA A 65 -16.76 9.23 5.63
C ALA A 65 -16.01 7.91 5.88
N LEU A 66 -14.76 7.99 6.33
CA LEU A 66 -13.95 6.81 6.65
C LEU A 66 -14.45 6.12 7.93
N GLY A 67 -14.83 6.86 8.95
CA GLY A 67 -15.45 6.31 10.17
C GLY A 67 -16.69 5.49 9.85
N LEU A 68 -17.62 6.04 9.06
CA LEU A 68 -18.83 5.33 8.61
C LEU A 68 -18.52 4.10 7.74
N ALA A 69 -17.43 4.12 6.97
CA ALA A 69 -17.00 2.95 6.19
C ALA A 69 -16.51 1.82 7.11
N VAL A 70 -15.73 2.17 8.14
CA VAL A 70 -15.22 1.21 9.12
C VAL A 70 -16.34 0.65 10.00
N GLU A 71 -17.27 1.48 10.47
CA GLU A 71 -18.46 1.01 11.19
C GLU A 71 -19.22 -0.05 10.38
N SER A 72 -19.57 0.28 9.14
CA SER A 72 -20.25 -0.67 8.24
C SER A 72 -19.43 -1.94 7.98
N PHE A 73 -18.10 -1.85 7.92
CA PHE A 73 -17.24 -3.01 7.74
C PHE A 73 -17.21 -3.92 8.97
N ARG A 74 -17.23 -3.33 10.17
CA ARG A 74 -17.22 -4.06 11.45
C ARG A 74 -18.54 -4.73 11.78
N ASP A 75 -19.67 -4.15 11.34
CA ASP A 75 -21.00 -4.74 11.55
C ASP A 75 -21.10 -6.17 10.95
N ASP A 76 -20.36 -6.42 9.86
CA ASP A 76 -20.33 -7.70 9.17
C ASP A 76 -19.17 -8.63 9.65
N ARG A 77 -18.34 -8.20 10.62
CA ARG A 77 -17.13 -8.92 11.02
C ARG A 77 -16.84 -8.82 12.51
N ASN A 78 -16.36 -9.95 13.07
CA ASN A 78 -15.98 -10.02 14.47
C ASN A 78 -14.48 -9.83 14.73
N ALA A 79 -13.64 -9.75 13.68
CA ALA A 79 -12.18 -9.63 13.79
C ALA A 79 -11.57 -8.95 12.57
N ALA A 80 -10.40 -8.34 12.77
CA ALA A 80 -9.59 -7.78 11.70
C ALA A 80 -9.19 -8.83 10.65
N PRO A 81 -9.16 -8.47 9.36
CA PRO A 81 -8.74 -9.39 8.29
C PRO A 81 -7.32 -9.92 8.52
N ARG A 82 -7.13 -11.21 8.35
CA ARG A 82 -5.82 -11.85 8.44
C ARG A 82 -5.20 -11.97 7.07
N LEU A 83 -4.02 -11.40 6.91
CA LEU A 83 -3.31 -11.25 5.65
C LEU A 83 -1.89 -11.78 5.78
N ASN A 84 -1.30 -12.16 4.67
CA ASN A 84 0.14 -12.35 4.54
C ASN A 84 0.63 -11.82 3.18
N LEU A 85 1.90 -11.43 3.13
CA LEU A 85 2.55 -10.96 1.91
C LEU A 85 3.06 -12.17 1.12
N GLY A 86 2.83 -12.19 -0.19
CA GLY A 86 3.33 -13.29 -1.02
C GLY A 86 2.90 -13.17 -2.47
N GLY A 87 3.78 -13.57 -3.37
CA GLY A 87 3.64 -13.36 -4.80
C GLY A 87 4.27 -12.06 -5.27
N GLY A 88 4.74 -12.03 -6.52
CA GLY A 88 5.35 -10.88 -7.14
C GLY A 88 4.49 -10.25 -8.22
N GLY A 89 4.55 -8.93 -8.36
CA GLY A 89 3.87 -8.24 -9.44
C GLY A 89 4.59 -6.97 -9.89
N ARG A 90 4.19 -6.50 -11.06
CA ARG A 90 4.74 -5.31 -11.68
C ARG A 90 3.64 -4.45 -12.29
N PHE A 91 3.76 -3.13 -12.14
CA PHE A 91 2.98 -2.15 -12.87
C PHE A 91 3.88 -1.31 -13.76
N GLY A 92 3.28 -0.72 -14.77
CA GLY A 92 3.92 0.26 -15.65
C GLY A 92 5.01 -0.33 -16.56
N GLN A 93 5.65 0.59 -17.30
CA GLN A 93 6.77 0.30 -18.19
C GLN A 93 7.76 1.48 -18.14
N GLY A 94 9.03 1.21 -18.44
CA GLY A 94 10.08 2.22 -18.45
C GLY A 94 10.13 2.99 -17.13
N ARG A 95 10.10 4.33 -17.18
CA ARG A 95 10.20 5.20 -15.99
C ARG A 95 9.09 5.01 -14.96
N SER A 96 7.94 4.45 -15.37
CA SER A 96 6.80 4.20 -14.46
C SER A 96 6.80 2.80 -13.87
N THR A 97 7.84 2.00 -14.07
CA THR A 97 7.92 0.63 -13.55
C THR A 97 7.92 0.62 -12.02
N VAL A 98 7.04 -0.21 -11.46
CA VAL A 98 6.87 -0.43 -10.03
C VAL A 98 6.86 -1.92 -9.77
N LEU A 99 7.76 -2.40 -8.90
CA LEU A 99 7.78 -3.77 -8.40
C LEU A 99 7.08 -3.82 -7.04
N TRP A 100 6.21 -4.82 -6.86
CA TRP A 100 5.39 -4.94 -5.66
C TRP A 100 5.19 -6.40 -5.26
N VAL A 101 4.81 -6.60 -3.99
CA VAL A 101 4.40 -7.90 -3.43
C VAL A 101 2.89 -7.95 -3.30
N ASP A 102 2.31 -9.09 -3.65
CA ASP A 102 0.87 -9.36 -3.54
C ASP A 102 0.48 -9.71 -2.10
N LEU A 103 -0.82 -9.74 -1.87
CA LEU A 103 -1.41 -10.15 -0.59
C LEU A 103 -2.16 -11.47 -0.77
N ARG A 104 -2.13 -12.27 0.29
CA ARG A 104 -2.87 -13.53 0.42
C ARG A 104 -3.65 -13.53 1.75
N GLY A 105 -4.47 -14.53 1.96
CA GLY A 105 -5.35 -14.64 3.12
C GLY A 105 -6.71 -14.02 2.84
N GLU A 106 -7.26 -13.26 3.78
CA GLU A 106 -8.60 -12.66 3.67
C GLU A 106 -8.63 -11.41 2.77
N VAL A 107 -8.07 -11.50 1.56
CA VAL A 107 -7.97 -10.39 0.59
C VAL A 107 -9.34 -9.85 0.19
N GLU A 108 -10.36 -10.72 0.12
CA GLU A 108 -11.74 -10.31 -0.19
C GLU A 108 -12.30 -9.33 0.86
N ALA A 109 -11.85 -9.43 2.11
CA ALA A 109 -12.20 -8.46 3.14
C ALA A 109 -11.62 -7.06 2.83
N LEU A 110 -10.39 -6.97 2.31
CA LEU A 110 -9.84 -5.70 1.85
C LEU A 110 -10.60 -5.13 0.64
N HIS A 111 -11.03 -5.99 -0.29
CA HIS A 111 -11.89 -5.56 -1.40
C HIS A 111 -13.22 -5.01 -0.89
N ALA A 112 -13.84 -5.66 0.11
CA ALA A 112 -15.07 -5.17 0.73
C ALA A 112 -14.85 -3.80 1.41
N LEU A 113 -13.79 -3.66 2.21
CA LEU A 113 -13.44 -2.41 2.88
C LEU A 113 -13.16 -1.28 1.86
N ALA A 114 -12.40 -1.55 0.80
CA ALA A 114 -12.12 -0.57 -0.25
C ALA A 114 -13.40 -0.12 -0.97
N ARG A 115 -14.37 -1.03 -1.20
CA ARG A 115 -15.68 -0.67 -1.78
C ARG A 115 -16.49 0.24 -0.84
N LEU A 116 -16.51 -0.07 0.47
CA LEU A 116 -17.19 0.77 1.48
C LEU A 116 -16.57 2.16 1.53
N ILE A 117 -15.23 2.26 1.62
CA ILE A 117 -14.50 3.54 1.61
C ILE A 117 -14.90 4.36 0.39
N ARG A 118 -14.80 3.80 -0.82
CA ARG A 118 -15.15 4.51 -2.06
C ARG A 118 -16.60 4.94 -2.11
N SER A 119 -17.52 4.09 -1.62
CA SER A 119 -18.93 4.41 -1.54
C SER A 119 -19.19 5.62 -0.65
N ARG A 120 -18.57 5.66 0.54
CA ARG A 120 -18.72 6.78 1.49
C ARG A 120 -18.08 8.06 0.98
N LEU A 121 -16.88 7.99 0.39
CA LEU A 121 -16.23 9.15 -0.24
C LEU A 121 -17.08 9.72 -1.37
N ARG A 122 -17.62 8.89 -2.24
CA ARG A 122 -18.53 9.31 -3.33
C ARG A 122 -19.78 9.99 -2.78
N HIS A 123 -20.40 9.44 -1.74
CA HIS A 123 -21.60 9.99 -1.12
C HIS A 123 -21.34 11.37 -0.51
N ALA A 124 -20.15 11.59 0.03
CA ALA A 124 -19.71 12.87 0.57
C ALA A 124 -19.18 13.85 -0.52
N GLY A 125 -19.21 13.49 -1.79
CA GLY A 125 -18.65 14.32 -2.87
C GLY A 125 -17.14 14.58 -2.72
N LEU A 126 -16.41 13.62 -2.12
CA LEU A 126 -14.97 13.69 -1.91
C LEU A 126 -14.23 13.04 -3.08
N PRO A 127 -13.04 13.56 -3.47
CA PRO A 127 -12.26 12.97 -4.54
C PRO A 127 -11.66 11.62 -4.12
N TYR A 128 -11.55 10.71 -5.07
CA TYR A 128 -10.77 9.48 -4.94
C TYR A 128 -10.41 8.92 -6.32
N ASP A 129 -9.36 8.09 -6.38
CA ASP A 129 -8.96 7.39 -7.60
C ASP A 129 -9.97 6.29 -7.93
N GLU A 130 -10.61 6.37 -9.10
CA GLU A 130 -11.64 5.43 -9.56
C GLU A 130 -11.09 4.13 -10.15
N ARG A 131 -9.77 4.02 -10.37
CA ARG A 131 -9.15 2.79 -10.88
C ARG A 131 -9.49 1.60 -10.01
N SER A 132 -9.58 0.43 -10.61
CA SER A 132 -9.86 -0.82 -9.87
C SER A 132 -8.85 -1.00 -8.74
N PHE A 133 -9.37 -1.29 -7.54
CA PHE A 133 -8.54 -1.62 -6.40
C PHE A 133 -7.82 -2.95 -6.65
N ARG A 134 -6.51 -2.92 -6.58
CA ARG A 134 -5.65 -4.10 -6.59
C ARG A 134 -4.74 -4.03 -5.35
N PRO A 135 -4.99 -4.89 -4.36
CA PRO A 135 -4.17 -4.90 -3.14
C PRO A 135 -2.73 -5.26 -3.50
N HIS A 136 -1.79 -4.44 -3.09
CA HIS A 136 -0.36 -4.65 -3.30
C HIS A 136 0.45 -3.79 -2.33
N LEU A 137 1.68 -4.21 -2.09
CA LEU A 137 2.65 -3.47 -1.31
C LEU A 137 3.87 -3.17 -2.20
N THR A 138 4.09 -1.90 -2.52
CA THR A 138 5.21 -1.47 -3.36
C THR A 138 6.54 -1.66 -2.63
N ILE A 139 7.50 -2.35 -3.26
CA ILE A 139 8.84 -2.58 -2.70
C ILE A 139 9.94 -1.80 -3.42
N ALA A 140 9.77 -1.52 -4.72
CA ALA A 140 10.77 -0.78 -5.49
C ALA A 140 10.16 -0.03 -6.67
N ARG A 141 10.84 1.06 -7.06
CA ARG A 141 10.58 1.81 -8.29
C ARG A 141 11.88 1.88 -9.10
N PRO A 142 12.19 0.82 -9.88
CA PRO A 142 13.42 0.75 -10.66
C PRO A 142 13.45 1.77 -11.80
N GLY A 143 12.28 2.24 -12.27
CA GLY A 143 12.21 3.12 -13.43
C GLY A 143 12.76 2.46 -14.68
N ASP A 144 13.47 3.24 -15.50
CA ASP A 144 14.16 2.81 -16.72
C ASP A 144 15.66 2.52 -16.48
N ARG A 145 16.07 2.29 -15.22
CA ARG A 145 17.47 2.13 -14.80
C ARG A 145 17.93 0.67 -14.73
N MET A 146 16.98 -0.26 -14.82
CA MET A 146 17.24 -1.69 -14.82
C MET A 146 16.63 -2.35 -16.05
N ASP A 147 17.26 -3.41 -16.50
CA ASP A 147 16.72 -4.23 -17.59
C ASP A 147 15.42 -4.90 -17.17
N LEU A 148 14.48 -4.98 -18.10
CA LEU A 148 13.19 -5.62 -17.84
C LEU A 148 13.34 -7.08 -17.42
N ALA A 149 14.35 -7.78 -17.97
CA ALA A 149 14.62 -9.17 -17.62
C ALA A 149 14.97 -9.34 -16.13
N ASP A 150 15.77 -8.42 -15.57
CA ASP A 150 16.12 -8.44 -14.13
C ASP A 150 14.90 -8.16 -13.25
N ILE A 151 14.05 -7.23 -13.66
CA ILE A 151 12.81 -6.91 -12.94
C ILE A 151 11.83 -8.09 -12.98
N GLU A 152 11.69 -8.76 -14.12
CA GLU A 152 10.84 -9.96 -14.25
C GLU A 152 11.41 -11.15 -13.47
N ALA A 153 12.73 -11.28 -13.39
CA ALA A 153 13.37 -12.28 -12.54
C ALA A 153 13.10 -12.02 -11.06
N ASP A 154 13.19 -10.76 -10.60
CA ASP A 154 12.82 -10.39 -9.22
C ASP A 154 11.33 -10.63 -8.93
N ARG A 155 10.45 -10.33 -9.91
CA ARG A 155 9.03 -10.66 -9.80
C ARG A 155 8.82 -12.16 -9.62
N ALA A 156 9.48 -12.99 -10.44
CA ALA A 156 9.40 -14.44 -10.35
C ALA A 156 9.98 -14.97 -9.02
N ASP A 157 11.10 -14.41 -8.56
CA ASP A 157 11.69 -14.75 -7.25
C ASP A 157 10.75 -14.46 -6.07
N LEU A 158 9.78 -13.57 -6.24
CA LEU A 158 8.74 -13.27 -5.25
C LEU A 158 7.52 -14.20 -5.32
N ASP A 159 7.34 -14.98 -6.41
CA ASP A 159 6.18 -15.87 -6.56
C ASP A 159 6.16 -16.97 -5.48
N ASP A 160 7.33 -17.45 -5.05
CA ASP A 160 7.49 -18.42 -3.97
C ASP A 160 7.57 -17.78 -2.57
N TYR A 161 7.58 -16.45 -2.51
CA TYR A 161 7.64 -15.74 -1.24
C TYR A 161 6.32 -15.88 -0.49
N GLN A 162 6.42 -16.23 0.79
CA GLN A 162 5.31 -16.23 1.74
C GLN A 162 5.78 -15.67 3.08
N GLY A 163 5.27 -14.48 3.40
CA GLY A 163 5.51 -13.81 4.68
C GLY A 163 4.63 -14.36 5.80
N PRO A 164 4.95 -14.02 7.07
CA PRO A 164 4.12 -14.37 8.21
C PRO A 164 2.74 -13.71 8.11
N GLU A 165 1.74 -14.38 8.70
CA GLU A 165 0.39 -13.85 8.79
C GLU A 165 0.31 -12.69 9.81
N TRP A 166 -0.47 -11.67 9.48
CA TRP A 166 -0.71 -10.52 10.34
C TRP A 166 -2.16 -10.02 10.23
N PRO A 167 -2.77 -9.52 11.31
CA PRO A 167 -4.08 -8.86 11.24
C PRO A 167 -3.92 -7.44 10.69
N ALA A 168 -4.76 -7.05 9.72
CA ALA A 168 -4.91 -5.65 9.32
C ALA A 168 -5.74 -4.93 10.37
N ALA A 169 -5.11 -4.57 11.50
CA ALA A 169 -5.79 -4.15 12.72
C ALA A 169 -6.37 -2.73 12.65
N GLU A 170 -5.82 -1.86 11.81
CA GLU A 170 -6.21 -0.46 11.71
C GLU A 170 -6.29 0.01 10.26
N LEU A 171 -7.32 0.82 9.97
CA LEU A 171 -7.36 1.68 8.79
C LEU A 171 -6.73 3.02 9.15
N LEU A 172 -5.79 3.49 8.34
CA LEU A 172 -5.09 4.75 8.56
C LEU A 172 -5.42 5.77 7.47
N LEU A 173 -5.69 7.02 7.86
CA LEU A 173 -5.68 8.18 6.97
C LEU A 173 -4.30 8.81 7.03
N MET A 174 -3.64 8.89 5.86
CA MET A 174 -2.28 9.35 5.72
C MET A 174 -2.19 10.59 4.83
N ARG A 175 -1.32 11.51 5.19
CA ARG A 175 -0.91 12.64 4.35
C ARG A 175 0.47 12.37 3.74
N SER A 176 0.58 12.59 2.44
CA SER A 176 1.86 12.50 1.71
C SER A 176 2.46 13.90 1.53
N HIS A 177 3.70 14.08 1.99
CA HIS A 177 4.49 15.29 1.78
C HIS A 177 5.39 15.10 0.56
N LEU A 178 4.99 15.65 -0.59
CA LEU A 178 5.73 15.52 -1.85
C LEU A 178 7.03 16.32 -1.88
N ASP A 179 7.10 17.39 -1.07
CA ASP A 179 8.25 18.31 -1.02
C ASP A 179 9.43 17.76 -0.22
N SER A 180 9.24 16.64 0.46
CA SER A 180 10.30 15.93 1.20
C SER A 180 10.95 14.84 0.34
N ARG A 181 12.27 14.74 0.39
CA ARG A 181 13.03 13.61 -0.19
C ARG A 181 13.91 12.99 0.90
N PRO A 182 13.64 11.74 1.32
CA PRO A 182 12.59 10.81 0.85
C PRO A 182 11.17 11.32 1.13
N SER A 183 10.17 10.74 0.44
CA SER A 183 8.75 11.05 0.68
C SER A 183 8.42 10.77 2.14
N ARG A 184 7.74 11.69 2.79
CA ARG A 184 7.35 11.55 4.19
C ARG A 184 5.84 11.37 4.28
N TYR A 185 5.41 10.38 5.05
CA TYR A 185 4.01 10.13 5.35
C TYR A 185 3.71 10.53 6.79
N GLU A 186 2.57 11.19 6.99
CA GLU A 186 2.07 11.64 8.28
C GLU A 186 0.72 10.98 8.54
N ARG A 187 0.58 10.30 9.68
CA ARG A 187 -0.69 9.72 10.12
C ARG A 187 -1.58 10.84 10.65
N LEU A 188 -2.75 11.02 10.07
CA LEU A 188 -3.75 12.00 10.50
C LEU A 188 -4.80 11.38 11.43
N ALA A 189 -5.29 10.19 11.07
CA ALA A 189 -6.32 9.49 11.85
C ALA A 189 -6.18 7.97 11.70
N ALA A 190 -6.81 7.22 12.62
CA ALA A 190 -6.86 5.76 12.61
C ALA A 190 -8.18 5.24 13.15
N TRP A 191 -8.63 4.11 12.60
CA TRP A 191 -9.82 3.38 13.02
C TRP A 191 -9.48 1.90 13.17
N PRO A 192 -9.83 1.25 14.30
CA PRO A 192 -9.66 -0.20 14.46
C PRO A 192 -10.61 -0.96 13.51
N LEU A 193 -10.08 -2.04 12.90
CA LEU A 193 -10.82 -2.92 11.99
C LEU A 193 -11.30 -4.20 12.69
#